data_e0d1fa6ee285482c52ce3c4780cc3f05
#
_entry.id   e0d1fa6ee285482c52ce3c4780cc3f05
#
_cell.length_a   1.000
_cell.length_b   1.000
_cell.length_c   1.000
_cell.angle_alpha   90.00
_cell.angle_beta   90.00
_cell.angle_gamma   90.00
#
_symmetry.space_group_name_H-M   'P 1'
#
loop_
_entity.id
_entity.type
_entity.pdbx_description
1 polymer ?
#
loop_
_entity_poly.entity_id
_entity_poly.type
_entity_poly.pdbx_seq_one_letter_code
_entity_poly.pdbx_strand_id
1 'polypeptide(L)'
;MKKIIILALVMLSMAQAWAKEPVTRFRDKLFDNKSKYVTVVAHRGDWRNSPENSIQAFKSCIEMGVDMIEIDVRKTKDNELVIIHDATVDRTTNGKGKVSDLTLEEVKKLRLRAGHGVVTRHEVPTLEEVLNLCKGKVLINIDKGYDYFQQMYSLLVKTGTLDQVVIKGSHSYDKVKGQNGKVLDEVIYMPIVNLNNKNAEELLDGWLAAKPVAIECCIGKYDAEVERLLKKIKQSDSKIWINSLWPSLNDGHDDDRAVEMNQEDEAWGWILDRGATLIQTDRPEELLDYLDDKKRRK
;
A
#
# COMPACT_ATOMS: atom_id res chain seq x y z
N MET A 1 -12.85 29.00 40.45
CA MET A 1 -13.40 28.23 39.34
C MET A 1 -12.67 28.50 38.00
N LYS A 2 -12.51 29.77 37.56
CA LYS A 2 -11.85 30.07 36.24
C LYS A 2 -10.39 29.56 36.14
N LYS A 3 -9.58 29.59 37.20
CA LYS A 3 -8.19 29.10 37.18
C LYS A 3 -8.08 27.56 37.07
N ILE A 4 -9.04 26.82 37.61
CA ILE A 4 -9.08 25.34 37.52
C ILE A 4 -9.48 24.91 36.12
N ILE A 5 -10.42 25.63 35.48
CA ILE A 5 -10.84 25.34 34.10
C ILE A 5 -9.71 25.58 33.10
N ILE A 6 -8.92 26.63 33.27
CA ILE A 6 -7.77 26.95 32.41
C ILE A 6 -6.69 25.89 32.56
N LEU A 7 -6.42 25.40 33.78
CA LEU A 7 -5.43 24.33 34.00
C LEU A 7 -5.87 23.00 33.41
N ALA A 8 -7.15 22.66 33.49
CA ALA A 8 -7.72 21.46 32.87
C ALA A 8 -7.68 21.50 31.32
N LEU A 9 -7.95 22.67 30.72
CA LEU A 9 -7.85 22.88 29.27
C LEU A 9 -6.41 22.82 28.77
N VAL A 10 -5.44 23.36 29.53
CA VAL A 10 -4.01 23.27 29.20
C VAL A 10 -3.50 21.84 29.33
N MET A 11 -3.93 21.09 30.36
CA MET A 11 -3.56 19.68 30.50
C MET A 11 -4.21 18.80 29.45
N LEU A 12 -5.42 19.08 29.01
CA LEU A 12 -6.09 18.38 27.92
C LEU A 12 -5.40 18.63 26.57
N SER A 13 -4.94 19.88 26.32
CA SER A 13 -4.19 20.22 25.11
C SER A 13 -2.77 19.62 25.12
N MET A 14 -2.14 19.52 26.28
CA MET A 14 -0.84 18.86 26.42
C MET A 14 -0.95 17.32 26.29
N ALA A 15 -2.02 16.71 26.79
CA ALA A 15 -2.27 15.27 26.62
C ALA A 15 -2.52 14.90 25.14
N GLN A 16 -3.18 15.77 24.36
CA GLN A 16 -3.33 15.59 22.92
C GLN A 16 -2.01 15.75 22.13
N ALA A 17 -1.09 16.59 22.62
CA ALA A 17 0.23 16.81 22.00
C ALA A 17 1.20 15.62 22.21
N TRP A 18 0.89 14.66 23.09
CA TRP A 18 1.72 13.50 23.40
C TRP A 18 1.21 12.19 22.82
N ALA A 19 0.01 12.15 22.23
CA ALA A 19 -0.44 11.00 21.47
C ALA A 19 0.35 10.96 20.15
N LYS A 20 1.21 9.93 19.98
CA LYS A 20 1.89 9.70 18.69
C LYS A 20 0.84 9.67 17.58
N GLU A 21 1.12 10.34 16.45
CA GLU A 21 0.26 10.23 15.27
C GLU A 21 0.05 8.75 14.91
N PRO A 22 -1.14 8.33 14.48
CA PRO A 22 -1.43 6.93 14.14
C PRO A 22 -0.40 6.32 13.20
N VAL A 23 0.04 7.08 12.18
CA VAL A 23 1.06 6.65 11.21
C VAL A 23 2.39 6.27 11.87
N THR A 24 2.78 6.93 12.96
CA THR A 24 4.02 6.59 13.68
C THR A 24 3.97 5.18 14.25
N ARG A 25 2.82 4.76 14.81
CA ARG A 25 2.62 3.38 15.29
C ARG A 25 2.74 2.37 14.15
N PHE A 26 2.10 2.64 13.02
CA PHE A 26 2.14 1.76 11.85
C PHE A 26 3.56 1.65 11.29
N ARG A 27 4.27 2.78 11.22
CA ARG A 27 5.68 2.83 10.82
C ARG A 27 6.58 2.03 11.76
N ASP A 28 6.42 2.21 13.09
CA ASP A 28 7.18 1.45 14.08
C ASP A 28 6.96 -0.06 13.89
N LYS A 29 5.72 -0.51 13.61
CA LYS A 29 5.39 -1.92 13.30
C LYS A 29 5.98 -2.38 11.97
N LEU A 30 6.00 -1.52 10.96
CA LEU A 30 6.58 -1.83 9.65
C LEU A 30 8.09 -2.09 9.76
N PHE A 31 8.82 -1.28 10.53
CA PHE A 31 10.28 -1.39 10.69
C PHE A 31 10.72 -2.38 11.77
N ASP A 32 9.84 -2.85 12.64
CA ASP A 32 10.15 -3.91 13.62
C ASP A 32 10.09 -5.29 12.94
N ASN A 33 11.23 -5.76 12.44
CA ASN A 33 11.36 -7.04 11.75
C ASN A 33 11.13 -8.27 12.66
N LYS A 34 11.10 -8.09 14.00
CA LYS A 34 10.78 -9.15 14.97
C LYS A 34 9.31 -9.19 15.35
N SER A 35 8.55 -8.16 14.99
CA SER A 35 7.13 -8.08 15.26
C SER A 35 6.36 -9.14 14.49
N LYS A 36 5.44 -9.82 15.18
CA LYS A 36 4.44 -10.72 14.58
C LYS A 36 3.17 -9.97 14.15
N TYR A 37 3.15 -8.66 14.34
CA TYR A 37 2.07 -7.81 13.89
C TYR A 37 1.91 -7.90 12.37
N VAL A 38 0.68 -8.08 11.91
CA VAL A 38 0.38 -8.15 10.48
C VAL A 38 -0.19 -6.81 10.02
N THR A 39 0.52 -6.17 9.11
CA THR A 39 0.12 -4.93 8.45
C THR A 39 -0.93 -5.24 7.38
N VAL A 40 -2.10 -4.63 7.49
CA VAL A 40 -3.17 -4.73 6.49
C VAL A 40 -3.01 -3.59 5.48
N VAL A 41 -2.94 -3.96 4.20
CA VAL A 41 -2.80 -3.02 3.08
C VAL A 41 -4.06 -3.08 2.22
N ALA A 42 -4.81 -1.97 2.18
CA ALA A 42 -6.03 -1.88 1.37
C ALA A 42 -5.66 -1.55 -0.08
N HIS A 43 -5.89 -2.49 -1.01
CA HIS A 43 -5.64 -2.34 -2.44
C HIS A 43 -6.60 -1.34 -3.06
N ARG A 44 -6.07 -0.22 -3.59
CA ARG A 44 -6.84 0.90 -4.15
C ARG A 44 -7.86 1.52 -3.19
N GLY A 45 -7.63 1.37 -1.86
CA GLY A 45 -8.57 1.78 -0.83
C GLY A 45 -9.72 0.80 -0.63
N ASP A 46 -10.80 1.23 0.04
CA ASP A 46 -12.04 0.45 0.24
C ASP A 46 -12.91 0.50 -1.03
N TRP A 47 -12.43 -0.13 -2.11
CA TRP A 47 -13.04 -0.02 -3.44
C TRP A 47 -14.35 -0.82 -3.59
N ARG A 48 -14.65 -1.73 -2.68
CA ARG A 48 -15.91 -2.47 -2.71
C ARG A 48 -17.09 -1.61 -2.28
N ASN A 49 -16.84 -0.62 -1.43
CA ASN A 49 -17.85 0.31 -0.91
C ASN A 49 -17.78 1.70 -1.56
N SER A 50 -16.69 2.02 -2.26
CA SER A 50 -16.46 3.31 -2.92
C SER A 50 -15.72 3.12 -4.25
N PRO A 51 -15.68 4.09 -5.17
CA PRO A 51 -14.85 3.95 -6.36
C PRO A 51 -13.37 3.69 -6.00
N GLU A 52 -12.73 2.75 -6.71
CA GLU A 52 -11.30 2.47 -6.54
C GLU A 52 -10.45 3.75 -6.70
N ASN A 53 -9.38 3.86 -5.94
CA ASN A 53 -8.45 4.99 -6.02
C ASN A 53 -9.13 6.36 -5.78
N SER A 54 -10.18 6.42 -4.98
CA SER A 54 -10.90 7.65 -4.66
C SER A 54 -10.58 8.16 -3.25
N ILE A 55 -10.70 9.48 -3.05
CA ILE A 55 -10.61 10.10 -1.73
C ILE A 55 -11.59 9.46 -0.72
N GLN A 56 -12.78 9.05 -1.19
CA GLN A 56 -13.75 8.40 -0.29
C GLN A 56 -13.28 7.01 0.14
N ALA A 57 -12.77 6.19 -0.79
CA ALA A 57 -12.22 4.87 -0.46
C ALA A 57 -11.07 4.97 0.57
N PHE A 58 -10.22 5.98 0.43
CA PHE A 58 -9.11 6.21 1.36
C PHE A 58 -9.57 6.69 2.74
N LYS A 59 -10.60 7.56 2.80
CA LYS A 59 -11.23 7.97 4.07
C LYS A 59 -11.83 6.78 4.82
N SER A 60 -12.56 5.92 4.12
CA SER A 60 -13.11 4.69 4.71
C SER A 60 -12.02 3.81 5.32
N CYS A 61 -10.90 3.62 4.62
CA CYS A 61 -9.74 2.87 5.15
C CYS A 61 -9.14 3.50 6.41
N ILE A 62 -9.01 4.84 6.44
CA ILE A 62 -8.50 5.55 7.63
C ILE A 62 -9.44 5.38 8.82
N GLU A 63 -10.76 5.51 8.60
CA GLU A 63 -11.80 5.34 9.62
C GLU A 63 -11.87 3.90 10.14
N MET A 64 -11.68 2.90 9.26
CA MET A 64 -11.62 1.48 9.56
C MET A 64 -10.36 1.11 10.38
N GLY A 65 -9.30 1.92 10.33
CA GLY A 65 -8.04 1.67 11.03
C GLY A 65 -7.08 0.74 10.27
N VAL A 66 -7.13 0.76 8.94
CA VAL A 66 -6.16 0.10 8.06
C VAL A 66 -4.77 0.71 8.27
N ASP A 67 -3.72 -0.11 8.21
CA ASP A 67 -2.35 0.34 8.46
C ASP A 67 -1.72 1.06 7.26
N MET A 68 -2.06 0.61 6.05
CA MET A 68 -1.50 1.10 4.79
C MET A 68 -2.56 1.08 3.69
N ILE A 69 -2.56 2.09 2.85
CA ILE A 69 -3.41 2.17 1.65
C ILE A 69 -2.50 2.05 0.43
N GLU A 70 -2.84 1.16 -0.48
CA GLU A 70 -2.17 1.08 -1.77
C GLU A 70 -2.90 1.96 -2.79
N ILE A 71 -2.12 2.64 -3.64
CA ILE A 71 -2.58 3.57 -4.67
C ILE A 71 -1.78 3.41 -5.96
N ASP A 72 -2.43 3.67 -7.10
CA ASP A 72 -1.83 3.60 -8.44
C ASP A 72 -1.59 4.99 -9.01
N VAL A 73 -0.35 5.29 -9.44
CA VAL A 73 0.01 6.59 -9.98
C VAL A 73 0.15 6.57 -11.51
N ARG A 74 -0.44 7.54 -12.18
CA ARG A 74 -0.24 7.83 -13.59
C ARG A 74 0.07 9.31 -13.80
N LYS A 75 0.63 9.64 -14.97
CA LYS A 75 1.01 11.00 -15.34
C LYS A 75 0.14 11.51 -16.48
N THR A 76 -0.38 12.72 -16.33
CA THR A 76 -1.16 13.45 -17.34
C THR A 76 -0.27 14.05 -18.42
N LYS A 77 -0.89 14.59 -19.48
CA LYS A 77 -0.22 15.28 -20.58
C LYS A 77 0.62 16.48 -20.13
N ASP A 78 0.14 17.20 -19.14
CA ASP A 78 0.79 18.38 -18.54
C ASP A 78 1.68 18.04 -17.33
N ASN A 79 2.08 16.76 -17.22
CA ASN A 79 3.01 16.20 -16.21
C ASN A 79 2.51 16.20 -14.78
N GLU A 80 1.21 16.26 -14.52
CA GLU A 80 0.64 16.12 -13.19
C GLU A 80 0.45 14.64 -12.82
N LEU A 81 0.66 14.28 -11.55
CA LEU A 81 0.48 12.91 -11.06
C LEU A 81 -0.94 12.74 -10.51
N VAL A 82 -1.68 11.79 -11.09
CA VAL A 82 -3.06 11.45 -10.73
C VAL A 82 -3.16 10.00 -10.27
N ILE A 83 -4.20 9.70 -9.48
CA ILE A 83 -4.40 8.36 -8.91
C ILE A 83 -5.44 7.62 -9.73
N ILE A 84 -4.96 6.68 -10.54
CA ILE A 84 -5.76 5.83 -11.42
C ILE A 84 -4.94 4.62 -11.86
N HIS A 85 -5.55 3.43 -11.84
CA HIS A 85 -4.84 2.18 -12.14
C HIS A 85 -4.48 2.05 -13.63
N ASP A 86 -5.46 2.17 -14.51
CA ASP A 86 -5.29 1.88 -15.93
C ASP A 86 -4.52 2.99 -16.66
N ALA A 87 -3.92 2.67 -17.77
CA ALA A 87 -3.32 3.68 -18.66
C ALA A 87 -4.39 4.55 -19.36
N THR A 88 -5.66 4.14 -19.33
CA THR A 88 -6.81 4.86 -19.87
C THR A 88 -7.83 5.17 -18.77
N VAL A 89 -8.65 6.19 -19.00
CA VAL A 89 -9.72 6.58 -18.06
C VAL A 89 -11.02 5.77 -18.26
N ASP A 90 -11.06 4.88 -19.23
CA ASP A 90 -12.27 4.26 -19.78
C ASP A 90 -13.05 3.39 -18.79
N ARG A 91 -12.35 2.55 -18.01
CA ARG A 91 -12.99 1.61 -17.10
C ARG A 91 -13.52 2.28 -15.84
N THR A 92 -12.71 3.13 -15.25
CA THR A 92 -12.96 3.69 -13.91
C THR A 92 -13.62 5.06 -13.91
N THR A 93 -13.83 5.68 -15.10
CA THR A 93 -14.46 7.01 -15.20
C THR A 93 -15.54 7.06 -16.27
N ASN A 94 -16.26 8.19 -16.35
CA ASN A 94 -17.20 8.49 -17.43
C ASN A 94 -16.51 9.04 -18.71
N GLY A 95 -15.17 9.17 -18.71
CA GLY A 95 -14.38 9.61 -19.86
C GLY A 95 -13.89 8.49 -20.74
N LYS A 96 -13.07 8.87 -21.73
CA LYS A 96 -12.42 8.00 -22.71
C LYS A 96 -11.02 8.49 -23.04
N GLY A 97 -10.12 7.55 -23.34
CA GLY A 97 -8.77 7.84 -23.82
C GLY A 97 -7.68 7.61 -22.78
N LYS A 98 -6.43 7.88 -23.19
CA LYS A 98 -5.26 7.66 -22.32
C LYS A 98 -5.12 8.81 -21.33
N VAL A 99 -4.71 8.48 -20.10
CA VAL A 99 -4.38 9.49 -19.07
C VAL A 99 -3.29 10.44 -19.57
N SER A 100 -2.29 9.92 -20.28
CA SER A 100 -1.18 10.69 -20.82
C SER A 100 -1.56 11.69 -21.93
N ASP A 101 -2.76 11.57 -22.50
CA ASP A 101 -3.26 12.43 -23.57
C ASP A 101 -4.18 13.55 -23.02
N LEU A 102 -4.56 13.47 -21.73
CA LEU A 102 -5.43 14.42 -21.04
C LEU A 102 -4.61 15.33 -20.11
N THR A 103 -4.97 16.59 -20.04
CA THR A 103 -4.47 17.53 -19.01
C THR A 103 -5.11 17.25 -17.66
N LEU A 104 -4.51 17.74 -16.57
CA LEU A 104 -5.12 17.64 -15.24
C LEU A 104 -6.52 18.26 -15.22
N GLU A 105 -6.72 19.42 -15.86
CA GLU A 105 -8.03 20.06 -15.93
C GLU A 105 -9.08 19.16 -16.59
N GLU A 106 -8.71 18.44 -17.66
CA GLU A 106 -9.60 17.50 -18.34
C GLU A 106 -9.89 16.28 -17.45
N VAL A 107 -8.88 15.72 -16.77
CA VAL A 107 -9.04 14.60 -15.82
C VAL A 107 -9.95 14.99 -14.66
N LYS A 108 -9.83 16.19 -14.10
CA LYS A 108 -10.66 16.65 -12.97
C LYS A 108 -12.15 16.87 -13.33
N LYS A 109 -12.45 17.01 -14.63
CA LYS A 109 -13.86 17.05 -15.10
C LYS A 109 -14.53 15.66 -15.11
N LEU A 110 -13.72 14.58 -15.08
CA LEU A 110 -14.23 13.21 -15.07
C LEU A 110 -14.83 12.84 -13.71
N ARG A 111 -15.73 11.88 -13.75
CA ARG A 111 -16.33 11.29 -12.55
C ARG A 111 -16.05 9.81 -12.50
N LEU A 112 -15.58 9.36 -11.34
CA LEU A 112 -15.27 7.95 -11.10
C LEU A 112 -16.54 7.09 -11.12
N ARG A 113 -16.38 5.83 -11.55
CA ARG A 113 -17.41 4.80 -11.48
C ARG A 113 -17.22 3.95 -10.23
N ALA A 114 -18.30 3.61 -9.58
CA ALA A 114 -18.31 2.54 -8.59
C ALA A 114 -18.05 1.19 -9.26
N GLY A 115 -17.64 0.16 -8.49
CA GLY A 115 -17.30 -1.17 -9.01
C GLY A 115 -18.38 -1.84 -9.87
N HIS A 116 -19.66 -1.52 -9.63
CA HIS A 116 -20.80 -1.96 -10.42
C HIS A 116 -21.10 -1.07 -11.66
N GLY A 117 -20.21 -0.12 -12.00
CA GLY A 117 -20.23 0.66 -13.24
C GLY A 117 -21.01 1.97 -13.20
N VAL A 118 -21.73 2.29 -12.10
CA VAL A 118 -22.48 3.57 -11.96
C VAL A 118 -21.51 4.73 -11.79
N VAL A 119 -21.73 5.81 -12.56
CA VAL A 119 -21.00 7.08 -12.44
C VAL A 119 -21.37 7.75 -11.13
N THR A 120 -20.38 8.10 -10.34
CA THR A 120 -20.56 8.74 -9.03
C THR A 120 -20.25 10.25 -9.11
N ARG A 121 -20.29 10.93 -7.96
CA ARG A 121 -19.87 12.33 -7.82
C ARG A 121 -18.37 12.52 -7.60
N HIS A 122 -17.63 11.41 -7.40
CA HIS A 122 -16.21 11.46 -7.03
C HIS A 122 -15.32 11.72 -8.25
N GLU A 123 -14.29 12.53 -8.04
CA GLU A 123 -13.29 12.91 -9.05
C GLU A 123 -12.06 12.01 -8.95
N VAL A 124 -11.27 11.97 -10.03
CA VAL A 124 -9.92 11.39 -9.99
C VAL A 124 -9.02 12.29 -9.13
N PRO A 125 -8.44 11.79 -8.03
CA PRO A 125 -7.57 12.61 -7.19
C PRO A 125 -6.17 12.76 -7.80
N THR A 126 -5.48 13.85 -7.43
CA THR A 126 -4.03 13.97 -7.64
C THR A 126 -3.28 13.23 -6.54
N LEU A 127 -2.00 12.89 -6.80
CA LEU A 127 -1.13 12.32 -5.78
C LEU A 127 -0.99 13.29 -4.58
N GLU A 128 -0.86 14.59 -4.82
CA GLU A 128 -0.72 15.59 -3.76
C GLU A 128 -1.97 15.65 -2.85
N GLU A 129 -3.18 15.55 -3.42
CA GLU A 129 -4.42 15.48 -2.65
C GLU A 129 -4.45 14.26 -1.73
N VAL A 130 -4.01 13.09 -2.22
CA VAL A 130 -3.97 11.85 -1.42
C VAL A 130 -2.89 11.91 -0.35
N LEU A 131 -1.68 12.40 -0.67
CA LEU A 131 -0.61 12.58 0.32
C LEU A 131 -1.05 13.48 1.48
N ASN A 132 -1.70 14.62 1.17
CA ASN A 132 -2.21 15.54 2.19
C ASN A 132 -3.36 14.94 3.02
N LEU A 133 -4.25 14.14 2.42
CA LEU A 133 -5.32 13.43 3.13
C LEU A 133 -4.75 12.46 4.16
N CYS A 134 -3.75 11.67 3.75
CA CYS A 134 -3.20 10.54 4.53
C CYS A 134 -2.12 10.97 5.52
N LYS A 135 -1.60 12.20 5.40
CA LYS A 135 -0.51 12.69 6.26
C LYS A 135 -0.81 12.51 7.75
N GLY A 136 0.11 11.86 8.46
CA GLY A 136 0.01 11.58 9.90
C GLY A 136 -1.01 10.50 10.28
N LYS A 137 -1.78 9.94 9.34
CA LYS A 137 -2.91 9.05 9.64
C LYS A 137 -2.66 7.60 9.26
N VAL A 138 -2.11 7.33 8.09
CA VAL A 138 -1.98 6.00 7.51
C VAL A 138 -0.75 5.94 6.61
N LEU A 139 -0.11 4.77 6.50
CA LEU A 139 0.96 4.53 5.52
C LEU A 139 0.38 4.50 4.09
N ILE A 140 1.20 4.82 3.11
CA ILE A 140 0.82 4.76 1.70
C ILE A 140 1.81 3.86 0.96
N ASN A 141 1.30 2.95 0.13
CA ASN A 141 2.09 2.20 -0.84
C ASN A 141 1.78 2.71 -2.25
N ILE A 142 2.79 3.12 -2.99
CA ILE A 142 2.62 3.63 -4.36
C ILE A 142 3.03 2.56 -5.36
N ASP A 143 2.07 2.08 -6.16
CA ASP A 143 2.29 1.26 -7.35
C ASP A 143 2.32 2.09 -8.63
N LYS A 144 2.88 1.52 -9.70
CA LYS A 144 3.01 2.12 -11.06
C LYS A 144 3.76 3.46 -11.11
N GLY A 145 4.34 3.88 -9.98
CA GLY A 145 5.02 5.18 -9.86
C GLY A 145 6.50 5.16 -10.26
N TYR A 146 7.11 3.99 -10.52
CA TYR A 146 8.56 3.88 -10.72
C TYR A 146 9.11 4.82 -11.81
N ASP A 147 8.38 4.96 -12.92
CA ASP A 147 8.81 5.85 -14.04
C ASP A 147 8.74 7.35 -13.68
N TYR A 148 8.12 7.69 -12.54
CA TYR A 148 7.95 9.07 -12.05
C TYR A 148 8.70 9.31 -10.74
N PHE A 149 9.70 8.49 -10.44
CA PHE A 149 10.37 8.40 -9.13
C PHE A 149 10.82 9.76 -8.59
N GLN A 150 11.55 10.55 -9.40
CA GLN A 150 12.06 11.85 -9.00
C GLN A 150 10.94 12.88 -8.77
N GLN A 151 9.89 12.83 -9.57
CA GLN A 151 8.73 13.70 -9.39
C GLN A 151 7.95 13.34 -8.13
N MET A 152 7.75 12.05 -7.86
CA MET A 152 7.16 11.58 -6.61
C MET A 152 7.99 12.01 -5.41
N TYR A 153 9.31 11.77 -5.43
CA TYR A 153 10.20 12.20 -4.35
C TYR A 153 10.03 13.69 -4.02
N SER A 154 10.00 14.54 -5.04
CA SER A 154 9.80 15.98 -4.86
C SER A 154 8.46 16.30 -4.17
N LEU A 155 7.38 15.60 -4.52
CA LEU A 155 6.08 15.73 -3.86
C LEU A 155 6.09 15.22 -2.42
N LEU A 156 6.74 14.09 -2.16
CA LEU A 156 6.87 13.54 -0.79
C LEU A 156 7.60 14.51 0.14
N VAL A 157 8.67 15.14 -0.34
CA VAL A 157 9.40 16.18 0.40
C VAL A 157 8.50 17.41 0.62
N LYS A 158 7.83 17.90 -0.44
CA LYS A 158 6.92 19.06 -0.39
C LYS A 158 5.80 18.88 0.62
N THR A 159 5.18 17.69 0.65
CA THR A 159 4.06 17.40 1.54
C THR A 159 4.51 16.98 2.93
N GLY A 160 5.80 16.64 3.12
CA GLY A 160 6.34 16.12 4.38
C GLY A 160 5.78 14.73 4.71
N THR A 161 5.69 13.84 3.69
CA THR A 161 5.17 12.46 3.82
C THR A 161 6.21 11.40 3.46
N LEU A 162 7.47 11.80 3.30
CA LEU A 162 8.56 10.94 2.84
C LEU A 162 8.73 9.67 3.70
N ASP A 163 8.53 9.79 5.01
CA ASP A 163 8.73 8.71 5.98
C ASP A 163 7.50 7.80 6.19
N GLN A 164 6.39 8.07 5.49
CA GLN A 164 5.16 7.27 5.55
C GLN A 164 4.76 6.65 4.20
N VAL A 165 5.58 6.84 3.16
CA VAL A 165 5.28 6.35 1.81
C VAL A 165 6.28 5.27 1.41
N VAL A 166 5.75 4.12 0.98
CA VAL A 166 6.49 3.00 0.41
C VAL A 166 6.33 3.02 -1.10
N ILE A 167 7.44 3.19 -1.82
CA ILE A 167 7.46 3.09 -3.29
C ILE A 167 7.82 1.66 -3.66
N LYS A 168 7.11 1.02 -4.59
CA LYS A 168 7.41 -0.33 -5.02
C LYS A 168 7.74 -0.46 -6.51
N GLY A 169 8.41 -1.55 -6.87
CA GLY A 169 8.72 -1.89 -8.26
C GLY A 169 9.48 -3.21 -8.41
N SER A 170 9.46 -3.77 -9.62
CA SER A 170 9.98 -5.12 -9.93
C SER A 170 11.39 -5.12 -10.54
N HIS A 171 12.13 -4.02 -10.43
CA HIS A 171 13.49 -3.92 -10.99
C HIS A 171 14.55 -4.43 -10.01
N SER A 172 15.72 -4.85 -10.53
CA SER A 172 16.88 -5.23 -9.71
C SER A 172 17.40 -4.04 -8.90
N TYR A 173 18.04 -4.32 -7.76
CA TYR A 173 18.65 -3.30 -6.92
C TYR A 173 19.62 -2.40 -7.70
N ASP A 174 20.51 -3.00 -8.51
CA ASP A 174 21.51 -2.25 -9.28
C ASP A 174 20.86 -1.27 -10.26
N LYS A 175 19.77 -1.70 -10.92
CA LYS A 175 19.02 -0.82 -11.82
C LYS A 175 18.38 0.34 -11.06
N VAL A 176 17.69 0.06 -9.94
CA VAL A 176 17.01 1.09 -9.14
C VAL A 176 18.05 2.05 -8.54
N LYS A 177 19.15 1.54 -8.00
CA LYS A 177 20.23 2.35 -7.43
C LYS A 177 20.95 3.17 -8.50
N GLY A 178 21.22 2.58 -9.65
CA GLY A 178 21.86 3.27 -10.78
C GLY A 178 21.03 4.43 -11.34
N GLN A 179 19.70 4.29 -11.38
CA GLN A 179 18.80 5.32 -11.90
C GLN A 179 18.47 6.42 -10.86
N ASN A 180 18.40 6.07 -9.57
CA ASN A 180 17.91 7.00 -8.54
C ASN A 180 19.00 7.48 -7.57
N GLY A 181 20.18 6.86 -7.60
CA GLY A 181 21.33 7.32 -6.83
C GLY A 181 21.05 7.41 -5.33
N LYS A 182 21.36 8.56 -4.73
CA LYS A 182 21.17 8.80 -3.30
C LYS A 182 19.71 8.94 -2.89
N VAL A 183 18.80 9.29 -3.80
CA VAL A 183 17.37 9.42 -3.49
C VAL A 183 16.77 8.08 -3.03
N LEU A 184 17.32 6.96 -3.54
CA LEU A 184 16.90 5.63 -3.06
C LEU A 184 17.18 5.43 -1.56
N ASP A 185 18.21 6.07 -1.00
CA ASP A 185 18.57 5.95 0.42
C ASP A 185 17.66 6.81 1.33
N GLU A 186 16.88 7.73 0.75
CA GLU A 186 16.00 8.65 1.47
C GLU A 186 14.53 8.19 1.48
N VAL A 187 14.15 7.24 0.62
CA VAL A 187 12.79 6.71 0.49
C VAL A 187 12.68 5.30 1.06
N ILE A 188 11.47 4.90 1.43
CA ILE A 188 11.16 3.50 1.70
C ILE A 188 10.85 2.83 0.38
N TYR A 189 11.78 2.00 -0.12
CA TYR A 189 11.56 1.25 -1.36
C TYR A 189 11.34 -0.23 -1.06
N MET A 190 10.34 -0.84 -1.71
CA MET A 190 9.99 -2.24 -1.57
C MET A 190 10.05 -2.94 -2.94
N PRO A 191 10.90 -3.94 -3.11
CA PRO A 191 10.94 -4.73 -4.33
C PRO A 191 9.76 -5.69 -4.42
N ILE A 192 9.26 -5.88 -5.65
CA ILE A 192 8.30 -6.91 -6.04
C ILE A 192 9.08 -8.06 -6.70
N VAL A 193 8.94 -9.27 -6.19
CA VAL A 193 9.58 -10.46 -6.74
C VAL A 193 8.56 -11.55 -6.99
N ASN A 194 8.42 -11.97 -8.25
CA ASN A 194 7.67 -13.19 -8.57
C ASN A 194 8.58 -14.39 -8.30
N LEU A 195 8.27 -15.15 -7.24
CA LEU A 195 9.10 -16.26 -6.76
C LEU A 195 9.15 -17.46 -7.72
N ASN A 196 8.25 -17.54 -8.69
CA ASN A 196 8.28 -18.58 -9.74
C ASN A 196 9.15 -18.21 -10.95
N ASN A 197 9.70 -16.98 -11.00
CA ASN A 197 10.57 -16.58 -12.10
C ASN A 197 11.97 -17.20 -11.95
N LYS A 198 12.58 -17.54 -13.10
CA LYS A 198 13.94 -18.15 -13.13
C LYS A 198 15.03 -17.29 -12.48
N ASN A 199 14.86 -15.97 -12.47
CA ASN A 199 15.80 -15.01 -11.88
C ASN A 199 15.37 -14.53 -10.48
N ALA A 200 14.38 -15.19 -9.85
CA ALA A 200 13.86 -14.77 -8.54
C ALA A 200 14.95 -14.73 -7.47
N GLU A 201 15.81 -15.74 -7.41
CA GLU A 201 16.89 -15.80 -6.43
C GLU A 201 17.93 -14.69 -6.63
N GLU A 202 18.35 -14.43 -7.87
CA GLU A 202 19.27 -13.33 -8.19
C GLU A 202 18.70 -11.95 -7.77
N LEU A 203 17.42 -11.71 -8.08
CA LEU A 203 16.75 -10.49 -7.65
C LEU A 203 16.68 -10.36 -6.12
N LEU A 204 16.33 -11.47 -5.44
CA LEU A 204 16.29 -11.50 -3.98
C LEU A 204 17.67 -11.23 -3.37
N ASP A 205 18.74 -11.85 -3.87
CA ASP A 205 20.08 -11.66 -3.34
C ASP A 205 20.54 -10.21 -3.42
N GLY A 206 20.32 -9.56 -4.57
CA GLY A 206 20.63 -8.15 -4.74
C GLY A 206 19.85 -7.25 -3.75
N TRP A 207 18.58 -7.51 -3.55
CA TRP A 207 17.76 -6.71 -2.65
C TRP A 207 18.03 -7.01 -1.17
N LEU A 208 18.17 -8.28 -0.78
CA LEU A 208 18.41 -8.66 0.62
C LEU A 208 19.75 -8.10 1.13
N ALA A 209 20.75 -7.96 0.27
CA ALA A 209 22.00 -7.26 0.61
C ALA A 209 21.78 -5.78 0.95
N ALA A 210 20.77 -5.13 0.34
CA ALA A 210 20.39 -3.76 0.59
C ALA A 210 19.41 -3.60 1.78
N LYS A 211 18.93 -4.71 2.38
CA LYS A 211 18.05 -4.77 3.55
C LYS A 211 16.76 -3.95 3.40
N PRO A 212 15.94 -4.15 2.37
CA PRO A 212 14.66 -3.47 2.25
C PRO A 212 13.76 -3.87 3.42
N VAL A 213 12.83 -2.98 3.80
CA VAL A 213 11.90 -3.23 4.92
C VAL A 213 11.02 -4.46 4.68
N ALA A 214 10.61 -4.69 3.44
CA ALA A 214 9.82 -5.85 3.03
C ALA A 214 10.12 -6.24 1.57
N ILE A 215 9.78 -7.46 1.22
CA ILE A 215 9.75 -7.98 -0.16
C ILE A 215 8.30 -8.34 -0.48
N GLU A 216 7.71 -7.77 -1.53
CA GLU A 216 6.44 -8.22 -2.07
C GLU A 216 6.65 -9.49 -2.90
N CYS A 217 6.10 -10.60 -2.42
CA CYS A 217 6.25 -11.93 -2.99
C CYS A 217 5.01 -12.31 -3.79
N CYS A 218 5.13 -12.43 -5.12
CA CYS A 218 4.08 -13.01 -5.96
C CYS A 218 4.33 -14.53 -6.07
N ILE A 219 3.31 -15.34 -5.77
CA ILE A 219 3.37 -16.81 -5.74
C ILE A 219 2.28 -17.36 -6.68
N GLY A 220 2.64 -17.61 -7.94
CA GLY A 220 1.70 -18.23 -8.90
C GLY A 220 1.46 -19.71 -8.61
N LYS A 221 2.51 -20.40 -8.11
CA LYS A 221 2.46 -21.79 -7.67
C LYS A 221 3.42 -21.99 -6.50
N TYR A 222 2.92 -22.56 -5.40
CA TYR A 222 3.74 -22.91 -4.26
C TYR A 222 4.40 -24.27 -4.47
N ASP A 223 5.74 -24.31 -4.39
CA ASP A 223 6.56 -25.51 -4.51
C ASP A 223 7.78 -25.43 -3.57
N ALA A 224 8.65 -26.44 -3.62
CA ALA A 224 9.82 -26.51 -2.77
C ALA A 224 10.81 -25.34 -2.98
N GLU A 225 10.88 -24.81 -4.20
CA GLU A 225 11.75 -23.68 -4.52
C GLU A 225 11.19 -22.38 -3.93
N VAL A 226 9.90 -22.12 -4.08
CA VAL A 226 9.22 -20.98 -3.45
C VAL A 226 9.35 -21.04 -1.92
N GLU A 227 9.17 -22.24 -1.32
CA GLU A 227 9.38 -22.44 0.12
C GLU A 227 10.82 -22.09 0.54
N ARG A 228 11.81 -22.52 -0.24
CA ARG A 228 13.23 -22.22 0.00
C ARG A 228 13.49 -20.70 -0.04
N LEU A 229 12.96 -20.01 -1.04
CA LEU A 229 13.10 -18.56 -1.19
C LEU A 229 12.41 -17.79 -0.06
N LEU A 230 11.21 -18.19 0.35
CA LEU A 230 10.53 -17.60 1.51
C LEU A 230 11.33 -17.80 2.81
N LYS A 231 11.92 -18.99 3.02
CA LYS A 231 12.82 -19.24 4.16
C LYS A 231 14.05 -18.32 4.12
N LYS A 232 14.61 -18.06 2.93
CA LYS A 232 15.74 -17.14 2.74
C LYS A 232 15.36 -15.70 3.17
N ILE A 233 14.17 -15.22 2.79
CA ILE A 233 13.66 -13.92 3.23
C ILE A 233 13.44 -13.90 4.75
N LYS A 234 12.81 -14.93 5.33
CA LYS A 234 12.61 -15.05 6.80
C LYS A 234 13.91 -15.01 7.61
N GLN A 235 15.02 -15.47 7.05
CA GLN A 235 16.35 -15.45 7.69
C GLN A 235 17.06 -14.11 7.57
N SER A 236 16.51 -13.19 6.76
CA SER A 236 17.00 -11.83 6.61
C SER A 236 16.30 -10.86 7.57
N ASP A 237 16.68 -9.59 7.50
CA ASP A 237 16.00 -8.51 8.23
C ASP A 237 14.74 -7.98 7.50
N SER A 238 14.38 -8.56 6.32
CA SER A 238 13.24 -8.11 5.52
C SER A 238 11.97 -8.89 5.86
N LYS A 239 10.83 -8.20 5.85
CA LYS A 239 9.51 -8.81 6.01
C LYS A 239 9.01 -9.42 4.71
N ILE A 240 8.06 -10.36 4.83
CA ILE A 240 7.34 -10.93 3.69
C ILE A 240 6.00 -10.21 3.54
N TRP A 241 5.72 -9.73 2.33
CA TRP A 241 4.44 -9.22 1.90
C TRP A 241 3.86 -10.17 0.85
N ILE A 242 2.61 -10.59 1.03
CA ILE A 242 1.86 -11.39 0.06
C ILE A 242 0.53 -10.68 -0.24
N ASN A 243 0.15 -10.67 -1.51
CA ASN A 243 -1.15 -10.15 -1.94
C ASN A 243 -2.18 -11.27 -1.91
N SER A 244 -3.31 -11.06 -1.23
CA SER A 244 -4.44 -12.01 -1.20
C SER A 244 -5.50 -11.76 -2.29
N LEU A 245 -5.20 -10.90 -3.28
CA LEU A 245 -6.16 -10.31 -4.21
C LEU A 245 -6.83 -11.32 -5.16
N TRP A 246 -6.03 -12.19 -5.80
CA TRP A 246 -6.50 -13.19 -6.78
C TRP A 246 -5.52 -14.36 -6.91
N PRO A 247 -5.99 -15.52 -7.45
CA PRO A 247 -5.27 -16.82 -7.36
C PRO A 247 -3.82 -16.82 -7.85
N SER A 248 -3.49 -16.04 -8.87
CA SER A 248 -2.12 -16.05 -9.44
C SER A 248 -1.06 -15.34 -8.60
N LEU A 249 -1.44 -14.73 -7.48
CA LEU A 249 -0.53 -14.03 -6.58
C LEU A 249 -0.21 -14.82 -5.30
N ASN A 250 -0.97 -15.90 -5.01
CA ASN A 250 -0.95 -16.61 -3.74
C ASN A 250 -1.31 -18.11 -3.86
N ASP A 251 -1.12 -18.71 -5.05
CA ASP A 251 -1.46 -20.12 -5.33
C ASP A 251 -2.92 -20.49 -5.00
N GLY A 252 -3.87 -19.57 -5.24
CA GLY A 252 -5.30 -19.78 -5.00
C GLY A 252 -5.75 -19.58 -3.54
N HIS A 253 -4.93 -18.93 -2.72
CA HIS A 253 -5.25 -18.61 -1.32
C HIS A 253 -5.63 -17.12 -1.20
N ASP A 254 -6.69 -16.73 -1.91
CA ASP A 254 -7.10 -15.34 -2.11
C ASP A 254 -8.29 -14.90 -1.24
N ASP A 255 -8.64 -13.62 -1.36
CA ASP A 255 -9.72 -12.97 -0.62
C ASP A 255 -11.10 -13.57 -0.92
N ASP A 256 -11.36 -13.97 -2.17
CA ASP A 256 -12.64 -14.57 -2.52
C ASP A 256 -12.78 -15.96 -1.90
N ARG A 257 -11.70 -16.73 -1.81
CA ARG A 257 -11.68 -17.97 -1.05
C ARG A 257 -11.94 -17.74 0.44
N ALA A 258 -11.31 -16.71 1.02
CA ALA A 258 -11.52 -16.39 2.43
C ALA A 258 -12.98 -16.04 2.71
N VAL A 259 -13.54 -15.09 1.99
CA VAL A 259 -14.83 -14.45 2.32
C VAL A 259 -15.99 -15.17 1.65
N GLU A 260 -15.95 -15.37 0.31
CA GLU A 260 -17.09 -15.94 -0.42
C GLU A 260 -17.26 -17.46 -0.18
N MET A 261 -16.14 -18.17 0.09
CA MET A 261 -16.18 -19.60 0.40
C MET A 261 -16.11 -19.88 1.91
N ASN A 262 -16.00 -18.84 2.74
CA ASN A 262 -15.87 -18.96 4.22
C ASN A 262 -14.71 -19.88 4.63
N GLN A 263 -13.54 -19.69 3.98
CA GLN A 263 -12.32 -20.48 4.16
C GLN A 263 -11.14 -19.56 4.55
N GLU A 264 -11.30 -18.77 5.59
CA GLU A 264 -10.31 -17.77 6.03
C GLU A 264 -8.97 -18.41 6.42
N ASP A 265 -8.99 -19.53 7.14
CA ASP A 265 -7.77 -20.23 7.56
C ASP A 265 -7.04 -20.88 6.37
N GLU A 266 -7.74 -21.37 5.38
CA GLU A 266 -7.17 -21.92 4.14
C GLU A 266 -6.66 -20.83 3.20
N ALA A 267 -7.14 -19.59 3.32
CA ALA A 267 -6.70 -18.46 2.54
C ALA A 267 -5.70 -17.60 3.34
N TRP A 268 -6.17 -16.73 4.20
CA TRP A 268 -5.30 -15.82 4.97
C TRP A 268 -4.42 -16.54 5.98
N GLY A 269 -4.93 -17.62 6.61
CA GLY A 269 -4.14 -18.50 7.50
C GLY A 269 -2.97 -19.12 6.76
N TRP A 270 -3.20 -19.62 5.54
CA TRP A 270 -2.15 -20.14 4.68
C TRP A 270 -1.05 -19.08 4.41
N ILE A 271 -1.43 -17.85 4.10
CA ILE A 271 -0.50 -16.72 3.88
C ILE A 271 0.33 -16.44 5.14
N LEU A 272 -0.31 -16.43 6.32
CA LEU A 272 0.37 -16.22 7.60
C LEU A 272 1.38 -17.32 7.91
N ASP A 273 1.07 -18.59 7.59
CA ASP A 273 1.96 -19.74 7.80
C ASP A 273 3.22 -19.66 6.94
N ARG A 274 3.16 -19.00 5.77
CA ARG A 274 4.33 -18.70 4.92
C ARG A 274 5.18 -17.55 5.49
N GLY A 275 4.71 -16.94 6.59
CA GLY A 275 5.44 -15.92 7.35
C GLY A 275 5.19 -14.51 6.87
N ALA A 276 4.13 -14.29 6.10
CA ALA A 276 3.75 -12.95 5.74
C ALA A 276 3.38 -12.13 6.98
N THR A 277 3.89 -10.91 7.04
CA THR A 277 3.55 -9.90 8.05
C THR A 277 3.02 -8.61 7.41
N LEU A 278 2.88 -8.61 6.08
CA LEU A 278 2.10 -7.63 5.33
C LEU A 278 1.18 -8.42 4.38
N ILE A 279 -0.11 -8.07 4.37
CA ILE A 279 -1.10 -8.66 3.47
C ILE A 279 -1.83 -7.53 2.75
N GLN A 280 -1.76 -7.53 1.41
CA GLN A 280 -2.56 -6.62 0.59
C GLN A 280 -3.84 -7.32 0.18
N THR A 281 -4.98 -6.67 0.41
CA THR A 281 -6.30 -7.27 0.32
C THR A 281 -7.32 -6.34 -0.34
N ASP A 282 -8.33 -6.94 -0.99
CA ASP A 282 -9.56 -6.30 -1.45
C ASP A 282 -10.69 -6.37 -0.40
N ARG A 283 -10.42 -6.98 0.77
CA ARG A 283 -11.36 -7.20 1.89
C ARG A 283 -10.74 -6.70 3.20
N PRO A 284 -10.42 -5.38 3.30
CA PRO A 284 -9.66 -4.88 4.45
C PRO A 284 -10.41 -5.03 5.78
N GLU A 285 -11.74 -4.85 5.83
CA GLU A 285 -12.53 -4.97 7.06
C GLU A 285 -12.51 -6.42 7.56
N GLU A 286 -12.82 -7.38 6.70
CA GLU A 286 -12.87 -8.80 7.03
C GLU A 286 -11.49 -9.34 7.44
N LEU A 287 -10.41 -8.88 6.76
CA LEU A 287 -9.05 -9.26 7.15
C LEU A 287 -8.65 -8.66 8.51
N LEU A 288 -9.07 -7.42 8.81
CA LEU A 288 -8.83 -6.81 10.13
C LEU A 288 -9.48 -7.64 11.24
N ASP A 289 -10.74 -8.02 11.09
CA ASP A 289 -11.49 -8.83 12.05
C ASP A 289 -10.83 -10.20 12.24
N TYR A 290 -10.48 -10.88 11.15
CA TYR A 290 -9.77 -12.17 11.20
C TYR A 290 -8.44 -12.08 11.97
N LEU A 291 -7.65 -11.03 11.70
CA LEU A 291 -6.35 -10.84 12.35
C LEU A 291 -6.46 -10.46 13.82
N ASP A 292 -7.51 -9.74 14.22
CA ASP A 292 -7.79 -9.43 15.62
C ASP A 292 -8.17 -10.68 16.41
N ASP A 293 -9.00 -11.56 15.83
CA ASP A 293 -9.35 -12.86 16.41
C ASP A 293 -8.11 -13.77 16.56
N LYS A 294 -7.20 -13.75 15.59
CA LYS A 294 -5.92 -14.47 15.66
C LYS A 294 -4.86 -13.76 16.54
N LYS A 295 -5.16 -12.61 17.14
CA LYS A 295 -4.26 -11.78 17.97
C LYS A 295 -2.98 -11.34 17.24
N ARG A 296 -3.09 -11.06 15.96
CA ARG A 296 -1.96 -10.67 15.09
C ARG A 296 -1.80 -9.15 14.95
N ARG A 297 -2.62 -8.35 15.61
CA ARG A 297 -2.63 -6.88 15.55
C ARG A 297 -2.40 -6.18 16.91
N LYS A 298 -1.82 -6.89 17.85
CA LYS A 298 -1.48 -6.37 19.21
C LYS A 298 -0.02 -5.99 19.34
#